data_c0b02b3729f6bd20b2a394bba471aab2
#
_entry.id   c0b02b3729f6bd20b2a394bba471aab2
#
_cell.length_a   1.000
_cell.length_b   1.000
_cell.length_c   1.000
_cell.angle_alpha   90.00
_cell.angle_beta   90.00
_cell.angle_gamma   90.00
#
_symmetry.space_group_name_H-M   'P 1'
#
loop_
_entity.id
_entity.type
_entity.pdbx_description
1 polymer ?
#
loop_
_entity_poly.entity_id
_entity_poly.type
_entity_poly.pdbx_seq_one_letter_code
_entity_poly.pdbx_strand_id
1 'polypeptide(L)'
;FLIILMAACFFLGLKEVLPKKIFAAAKGPTKNVLIDSMLIDAFESVPDSVAITPNDTMSDQKIVFEESFGVTFPEESMDSYKGYQYLIPFYERLYQLETNQNGKVRIAYFGDSMTDGDMIVQDVRAAFQNNFGGKGVGFVSITSESAASRGSVLHQFSENWKMQSYLNVKNPIRPFGVNGHVFFANDTNKDIWVKFGAGRARNTASLDNPTLFYGSSANTSGYISYQLEKDTINKSLTANNLLNTIVLKNGNMKALKVNFKNAQSVPVYGFNFDDGKGVHVDNFSQRGNSGIPISKFDPALMQAFQKKLNYNLIVLHYGTNVLNYGTKDYNWYARSMTKTVNRLREGFPGASILIVSTADKASKYKTEMKTDSAVVPLTNAQRNYALKTQSGFVNLYTLMGGDGSMVKWVEQEPAMANKDYTHFNMRGSKKVAGMIYDQIMNG
;
A
#
# COMPACT_ATOMS: atom_id res chain seq x y z
N PHE A 1 -17.79 49.41 28.06
CA PHE A 1 -17.98 49.86 26.68
C PHE A 1 -16.66 50.40 26.07
N LEU A 2 -15.95 51.27 26.78
CA LEU A 2 -14.69 51.88 26.31
C LEU A 2 -13.59 50.87 26.02
N ILE A 3 -13.44 49.85 26.85
CA ILE A 3 -12.43 48.79 26.69
C ILE A 3 -12.69 47.93 25.42
N ILE A 4 -13.95 47.61 25.15
CA ILE A 4 -14.34 46.87 23.94
C ILE A 4 -14.12 47.71 22.68
N LEU A 5 -14.41 49.00 22.75
CA LEU A 5 -14.20 49.94 21.65
C LEU A 5 -12.69 50.11 21.36
N MET A 6 -11.86 50.27 22.41
CA MET A 6 -10.41 50.34 22.27
C MET A 6 -9.81 49.03 21.71
N ALA A 7 -10.28 47.86 22.16
CA ALA A 7 -9.86 46.58 21.63
C ALA A 7 -10.24 46.40 20.15
N ALA A 8 -11.45 46.85 19.76
CA ALA A 8 -11.88 46.83 18.36
C ALA A 8 -11.06 47.77 17.47
N CYS A 9 -10.77 48.97 17.94
CA CYS A 9 -9.92 49.96 17.22
C CYS A 9 -8.47 49.42 17.10
N PHE A 10 -7.92 48.82 18.16
CA PHE A 10 -6.60 48.22 18.14
C PHE A 10 -6.53 47.02 17.19
N PHE A 11 -7.56 46.17 17.16
CA PHE A 11 -7.67 45.06 16.22
C PHE A 11 -7.78 45.56 14.77
N LEU A 12 -8.55 46.58 14.49
CA LEU A 12 -8.67 47.17 13.15
C LEU A 12 -7.35 47.81 12.70
N GLY A 13 -6.65 48.51 13.59
CA GLY A 13 -5.32 49.09 13.30
C GLY A 13 -4.25 48.05 13.08
N LEU A 14 -4.22 46.97 13.88
CA LEU A 14 -3.31 45.86 13.70
C LEU A 14 -3.58 45.08 12.42
N LYS A 15 -4.82 45.02 11.95
CA LYS A 15 -5.19 44.33 10.69
C LYS A 15 -4.50 44.91 9.45
N GLU A 16 -4.21 46.21 9.47
CA GLU A 16 -3.52 46.89 8.37
C GLU A 16 -1.98 46.74 8.45
N VAL A 17 -1.43 46.55 9.65
CA VAL A 17 0.03 46.49 9.90
C VAL A 17 0.54 45.06 10.00
N LEU A 18 -0.29 44.10 10.42
CA LEU A 18 0.08 42.71 10.51
C LEU A 18 0.10 42.07 9.12
N PRO A 19 1.11 41.22 8.83
CA PRO A 19 1.17 40.50 7.55
C PRO A 19 -0.12 39.70 7.38
N LYS A 20 -0.76 39.81 6.21
CA LYS A 20 -2.03 39.15 5.82
C LYS A 20 -2.03 37.60 5.99
N LYS A 21 -1.03 37.03 6.65
CA LYS A 21 -0.82 35.62 6.88
C LYS A 21 -0.47 35.27 8.34
N ILE A 22 -1.13 35.84 9.32
CA ILE A 22 -1.01 35.39 10.72
C ILE A 22 -1.77 34.08 10.96
N PHE A 23 -2.85 33.85 10.25
CA PHE A 23 -3.40 32.51 10.08
C PHE A 23 -2.95 32.05 8.70
N ALA A 24 -2.09 31.05 8.65
CA ALA A 24 -1.93 30.30 7.42
C ALA A 24 -3.34 29.93 6.99
N ALA A 25 -3.85 30.57 5.91
CA ALA A 25 -4.99 30.03 5.21
C ALA A 25 -4.67 28.55 5.07
N ALA A 26 -5.57 27.69 5.55
CA ALA A 26 -5.43 26.26 5.31
C ALA A 26 -5.03 26.18 3.85
N LYS A 27 -3.81 25.74 3.56
CA LYS A 27 -3.35 25.59 2.18
C LYS A 27 -4.45 24.78 1.55
N GLY A 28 -5.13 25.34 0.57
CA GLY A 28 -6.05 24.57 -0.26
C GLY A 28 -5.35 23.29 -0.65
N PRO A 29 -6.05 22.23 -0.98
CA PRO A 29 -5.52 20.88 -1.11
C PRO A 29 -4.14 20.95 -1.72
N THR A 30 -3.14 20.50 -0.98
CA THR A 30 -1.75 20.52 -1.42
C THR A 30 -1.75 19.87 -2.79
N LYS A 31 -1.21 20.52 -3.80
CA LYS A 31 -1.24 20.14 -5.23
C LYS A 31 -0.81 18.70 -5.53
N ASN A 32 -0.46 17.91 -4.51
CA ASN A 32 0.10 16.57 -4.57
C ASN A 32 -0.77 15.47 -3.92
N VAL A 33 -2.00 15.77 -3.49
CA VAL A 33 -2.90 14.71 -3.01
C VAL A 33 -3.61 14.13 -4.23
N LEU A 34 -3.21 12.92 -4.63
CA LEU A 34 -3.94 12.14 -5.62
C LEU A 34 -5.30 11.76 -5.02
N ILE A 35 -6.37 12.15 -5.69
CA ILE A 35 -7.75 11.84 -5.27
C ILE A 35 -8.13 10.49 -5.88
N ASP A 36 -8.59 9.55 -5.05
CA ASP A 36 -9.17 8.28 -5.50
C ASP A 36 -10.55 8.54 -6.13
N SER A 37 -10.55 8.76 -7.44
CA SER A 37 -11.76 9.05 -8.20
C SER A 37 -12.76 7.88 -8.19
N MET A 38 -12.29 6.63 -8.04
CA MET A 38 -13.17 5.47 -8.00
C MET A 38 -13.87 5.32 -6.66
N LEU A 39 -13.27 5.79 -5.58
CA LEU A 39 -13.94 5.86 -4.27
C LEU A 39 -15.14 6.79 -4.35
N ILE A 40 -14.97 7.98 -4.96
CA ILE A 40 -16.03 8.95 -5.17
C ILE A 40 -17.13 8.35 -6.06
N ASP A 41 -16.76 7.84 -7.24
CA ASP A 41 -17.72 7.23 -8.18
C ASP A 41 -18.51 6.07 -7.52
N ALA A 42 -17.85 5.23 -6.71
CA ALA A 42 -18.49 4.11 -6.02
C ALA A 42 -19.48 4.58 -4.93
N PHE A 43 -19.13 5.64 -4.21
CA PHE A 43 -19.99 6.25 -3.21
C PHE A 43 -21.20 6.94 -3.85
N GLU A 44 -21.02 7.75 -4.88
CA GLU A 44 -22.07 8.47 -5.59
C GLU A 44 -23.02 7.54 -6.36
N SER A 45 -22.59 6.35 -6.72
CA SER A 45 -23.42 5.35 -7.40
C SER A 45 -24.44 4.63 -6.49
N VAL A 46 -24.42 4.91 -5.18
CA VAL A 46 -25.43 4.38 -4.24
C VAL A 46 -26.73 5.15 -4.45
N PRO A 47 -27.85 4.48 -4.83
CA PRO A 47 -29.14 5.15 -4.95
C PRO A 47 -29.59 5.70 -3.59
N ASP A 48 -30.08 6.95 -3.56
CA ASP A 48 -30.62 7.60 -2.34
C ASP A 48 -31.77 6.82 -1.68
N SER A 49 -32.33 5.83 -2.34
CA SER A 49 -33.52 5.09 -1.95
C SER A 49 -33.30 3.66 -1.49
N VAL A 50 -32.07 3.22 -1.21
CA VAL A 50 -31.88 1.91 -0.54
C VAL A 50 -32.27 2.07 0.92
N ALA A 51 -33.57 1.85 1.19
CA ALA A 51 -34.04 1.64 2.55
C ALA A 51 -33.10 0.61 3.21
N ILE A 52 -32.47 1.04 4.29
CA ILE A 52 -31.67 0.18 5.15
C ILE A 52 -32.66 -0.85 5.71
N THR A 53 -32.76 -2.00 5.08
CA THR A 53 -33.24 -3.16 5.80
C THR A 53 -32.17 -3.45 6.84
N PRO A 54 -32.47 -3.40 8.14
CA PRO A 54 -31.60 -3.90 9.17
C PRO A 54 -31.55 -5.43 9.00
N ASN A 55 -30.79 -5.88 8.08
CA ASN A 55 -30.31 -7.22 7.97
C ASN A 55 -28.84 -7.11 8.37
N ASP A 56 -28.35 -7.69 9.40
CA ASP A 56 -28.51 -9.07 9.79
C ASP A 56 -27.98 -9.28 11.20
N THR A 57 -28.72 -9.96 12.00
CA THR A 57 -28.23 -10.90 12.99
C THR A 57 -27.42 -12.02 12.30
N MET A 58 -26.35 -11.67 11.58
CA MET A 58 -25.38 -12.64 11.06
C MET A 58 -24.38 -13.09 12.13
N SER A 59 -24.41 -12.47 13.33
CA SER A 59 -23.48 -12.79 14.41
C SER A 59 -23.49 -14.25 14.85
N ASP A 60 -24.64 -14.91 14.72
CA ASP A 60 -24.82 -16.29 15.18
C ASP A 60 -24.67 -17.34 14.05
N GLN A 61 -24.44 -16.94 12.82
CA GLN A 61 -24.16 -17.89 11.75
C GLN A 61 -22.79 -18.55 11.96
N LYS A 62 -22.82 -19.87 12.15
CA LYS A 62 -21.60 -20.68 12.15
C LYS A 62 -21.04 -20.81 10.75
N ILE A 63 -19.78 -20.49 10.59
CA ILE A 63 -19.02 -20.66 9.36
C ILE A 63 -18.29 -21.99 9.50
N VAL A 64 -18.77 -22.98 8.73
CA VAL A 64 -18.17 -24.32 8.68
C VAL A 64 -17.27 -24.37 7.47
N PHE A 65 -16.03 -24.76 7.66
CA PHE A 65 -15.05 -24.88 6.60
C PHE A 65 -14.99 -26.32 6.11
N GLU A 66 -14.87 -26.49 4.81
CA GLU A 66 -14.56 -27.80 4.24
C GLU A 66 -13.11 -28.17 4.59
N GLU A 67 -12.88 -29.48 4.81
CA GLU A 67 -11.53 -30.00 4.96
C GLU A 67 -10.70 -29.64 3.74
N SER A 68 -9.52 -29.08 3.96
CA SER A 68 -8.64 -28.67 2.88
C SER A 68 -7.21 -29.11 3.20
N PHE A 69 -6.56 -29.76 2.24
CA PHE A 69 -5.19 -30.28 2.38
C PHE A 69 -4.98 -31.21 3.60
N GLY A 70 -6.02 -31.98 3.99
CA GLY A 70 -5.96 -32.86 5.15
C GLY A 70 -6.01 -32.15 6.51
N VAL A 71 -6.37 -30.88 6.53
CA VAL A 71 -6.51 -30.07 7.75
C VAL A 71 -7.98 -29.73 7.97
N THR A 72 -8.45 -30.00 9.17
CA THR A 72 -9.79 -29.60 9.63
C THR A 72 -9.69 -28.30 10.42
N PHE A 73 -10.47 -27.30 10.03
CA PHE A 73 -10.51 -26.00 10.71
C PHE A 73 -11.68 -25.93 11.68
N PRO A 74 -11.50 -25.28 12.84
CA PRO A 74 -12.61 -25.02 13.75
C PRO A 74 -13.66 -24.14 13.08
N GLU A 75 -14.93 -24.34 13.51
CA GLU A 75 -16.01 -23.43 13.13
C GLU A 75 -15.71 -22.00 13.59
N GLU A 76 -16.00 -21.02 12.75
CA GLU A 76 -15.90 -19.60 13.11
C GLU A 76 -17.31 -18.97 13.12
N SER A 77 -17.52 -17.98 13.96
CA SER A 77 -18.66 -17.07 13.83
C SER A 77 -18.27 -15.89 12.96
N MET A 78 -19.26 -15.11 12.49
CA MET A 78 -18.98 -13.89 11.74
C MET A 78 -18.05 -12.95 12.53
N ASP A 79 -18.26 -12.81 13.83
CA ASP A 79 -17.46 -11.91 14.69
C ASP A 79 -16.02 -12.40 14.94
N SER A 80 -15.82 -13.72 14.94
CA SER A 80 -14.52 -14.35 15.14
C SER A 80 -13.81 -14.72 13.82
N TYR A 81 -14.40 -14.41 12.66
CA TYR A 81 -13.90 -14.81 11.36
C TYR A 81 -12.44 -14.37 11.15
N LYS A 82 -11.59 -15.32 10.80
CA LYS A 82 -10.19 -15.16 10.42
C LYS A 82 -9.90 -15.71 9.03
N GLY A 83 -10.59 -16.76 8.61
CA GLY A 83 -10.48 -17.37 7.29
C GLY A 83 -9.08 -17.89 6.95
N TYR A 84 -8.31 -18.34 7.93
CA TYR A 84 -6.91 -18.75 7.72
C TYR A 84 -6.77 -19.98 6.84
N GLN A 85 -7.80 -20.83 6.75
CA GLN A 85 -7.83 -21.92 5.78
C GLN A 85 -7.57 -21.46 4.34
N TYR A 86 -7.95 -20.25 3.98
CA TYR A 86 -7.70 -19.69 2.65
C TYR A 86 -6.25 -19.21 2.46
N LEU A 87 -5.43 -19.27 3.51
CA LEU A 87 -4.01 -18.97 3.49
C LEU A 87 -3.13 -20.23 3.44
N ILE A 88 -3.69 -21.43 3.46
CA ILE A 88 -2.92 -22.69 3.42
C ILE A 88 -1.88 -22.70 2.30
N PRO A 89 -2.19 -22.32 1.04
CA PRO A 89 -1.18 -22.31 -0.02
C PRO A 89 0.03 -21.42 0.30
N PHE A 90 -0.17 -20.35 1.04
CA PHE A 90 0.91 -19.49 1.52
C PHE A 90 1.69 -20.17 2.67
N TYR A 91 1.01 -20.75 3.64
CA TYR A 91 1.66 -21.46 4.75
C TYR A 91 2.49 -22.67 4.28
N GLU A 92 2.00 -23.42 3.30
CA GLU A 92 2.77 -24.48 2.68
C GLU A 92 4.08 -23.98 2.06
N ARG A 93 4.05 -22.81 1.39
CA ARG A 93 5.27 -22.20 0.84
C ARG A 93 6.24 -21.77 1.92
N LEU A 94 5.76 -21.22 3.04
CA LEU A 94 6.61 -20.89 4.18
C LEU A 94 7.20 -22.15 4.81
N TYR A 95 6.41 -23.18 5.00
CA TYR A 95 6.87 -24.47 5.54
C TYR A 95 7.92 -25.13 4.64
N GLN A 96 7.69 -25.14 3.32
CA GLN A 96 8.68 -25.62 2.35
C GLN A 96 9.98 -24.81 2.39
N LEU A 97 9.89 -23.51 2.59
CA LEU A 97 11.06 -22.64 2.71
C LEU A 97 11.84 -22.95 3.99
N GLU A 98 11.14 -23.15 5.12
CA GLU A 98 11.75 -23.46 6.41
C GLU A 98 12.44 -24.85 6.40
N THR A 99 11.77 -25.86 5.85
CA THR A 99 12.26 -27.24 5.83
C THR A 99 13.40 -27.45 4.83
N ASN A 100 13.28 -26.88 3.65
CA ASN A 100 14.27 -27.09 2.57
C ASN A 100 15.39 -26.04 2.58
N GLN A 101 15.23 -24.94 3.30
CA GLN A 101 16.12 -23.76 3.34
C GLN A 101 16.46 -23.18 1.96
N ASN A 102 15.70 -23.56 0.95
CA ASN A 102 15.85 -23.14 -0.44
C ASN A 102 14.50 -22.67 -0.97
N GLY A 103 14.53 -21.66 -1.83
CA GLY A 103 13.33 -21.11 -2.44
C GLY A 103 13.07 -19.66 -2.06
N LYS A 104 11.95 -19.15 -2.55
CA LYS A 104 11.53 -17.77 -2.36
C LYS A 104 10.01 -17.70 -2.13
N VAL A 105 9.62 -16.95 -1.11
CA VAL A 105 8.24 -16.57 -0.84
C VAL A 105 8.12 -15.07 -0.99
N ARG A 106 7.07 -14.59 -1.68
CA ARG A 106 6.89 -13.17 -1.92
C ARG A 106 5.50 -12.70 -1.52
N ILE A 107 5.46 -11.56 -0.85
CA ILE A 107 4.25 -10.92 -0.35
C ILE A 107 4.10 -9.55 -1.04
N ALA A 108 2.96 -9.31 -1.67
CA ALA A 108 2.56 -7.99 -2.14
C ALA A 108 1.71 -7.30 -1.08
N TYR A 109 2.16 -6.18 -0.56
CA TYR A 109 1.44 -5.42 0.45
C TYR A 109 0.88 -4.14 -0.17
N PHE A 110 -0.44 -4.07 -0.30
CA PHE A 110 -1.18 -2.92 -0.79
C PHE A 110 -1.82 -2.18 0.38
N GLY A 111 -1.73 -0.85 0.39
CA GLY A 111 -2.29 -0.05 1.46
C GLY A 111 -2.43 1.42 1.11
N ASP A 112 -2.76 2.20 2.11
CA ASP A 112 -2.98 3.64 2.02
C ASP A 112 -1.87 4.45 2.73
N SER A 113 -2.20 5.64 3.27
CA SER A 113 -1.25 6.49 3.99
C SER A 113 -0.69 5.87 5.28
N MET A 114 -1.36 4.85 5.84
CA MET A 114 -0.90 4.17 7.06
C MET A 114 0.38 3.35 6.80
N THR A 115 0.57 2.89 5.57
CA THR A 115 1.66 2.02 5.14
C THR A 115 2.56 2.64 4.08
N ASP A 116 2.19 3.82 3.55
CA ASP A 116 3.04 4.58 2.64
C ASP A 116 4.37 4.99 3.31
N GLY A 117 5.41 5.21 2.51
CA GLY A 117 6.76 5.47 3.03
C GLY A 117 7.39 4.27 3.74
N ASP A 118 6.84 3.08 3.52
CA ASP A 118 7.25 1.81 4.12
C ASP A 118 6.95 1.69 5.63
N MET A 119 6.10 2.56 6.16
CA MET A 119 5.58 2.44 7.51
C MET A 119 4.87 1.09 7.67
N ILE A 120 4.96 0.45 8.83
CA ILE A 120 4.44 -0.91 9.07
C ILE A 120 5.16 -1.96 8.20
N VAL A 121 5.15 -1.81 6.87
CA VAL A 121 5.61 -2.84 5.92
C VAL A 121 7.10 -3.15 6.05
N GLN A 122 7.95 -2.17 6.37
CA GLN A 122 9.37 -2.41 6.62
C GLN A 122 9.60 -3.34 7.82
N ASP A 123 8.77 -3.23 8.87
CA ASP A 123 8.90 -4.05 10.07
C ASP A 123 8.28 -5.44 9.86
N VAL A 124 7.18 -5.57 9.10
CA VAL A 124 6.63 -6.85 8.62
C VAL A 124 7.70 -7.58 7.77
N ARG A 125 8.31 -6.88 6.81
CA ARG A 125 9.41 -7.43 5.99
C ARG A 125 10.57 -7.90 6.85
N ALA A 126 10.98 -7.08 7.81
CA ALA A 126 12.09 -7.42 8.72
C ALA A 126 11.76 -8.67 9.56
N ALA A 127 10.54 -8.81 10.07
CA ALA A 127 10.10 -9.98 10.83
C ALA A 127 10.16 -11.25 9.98
N PHE A 128 9.60 -11.25 8.78
CA PHE A 128 9.68 -12.39 7.88
C PHE A 128 11.13 -12.73 7.48
N GLN A 129 11.92 -11.72 7.10
CA GLN A 129 13.32 -11.95 6.68
C GLN A 129 14.22 -12.41 7.81
N ASN A 130 13.96 -12.01 9.07
CA ASN A 130 14.70 -12.51 10.22
C ASN A 130 14.42 -13.97 10.51
N ASN A 131 13.19 -14.42 10.30
CA ASN A 131 12.77 -15.79 10.61
C ASN A 131 13.00 -16.76 9.44
N PHE A 132 12.79 -16.33 8.20
CA PHE A 132 12.84 -17.17 7.01
C PHE A 132 13.98 -16.85 6.03
N GLY A 133 14.84 -15.90 6.39
CA GLY A 133 15.91 -15.43 5.49
C GLY A 133 15.39 -14.50 4.39
N GLY A 134 16.30 -14.09 3.54
CA GLY A 134 16.04 -13.11 2.48
C GLY A 134 16.58 -11.72 2.82
N LYS A 135 16.92 -10.95 1.77
CA LYS A 135 17.41 -9.56 1.85
C LYS A 135 16.87 -8.75 0.70
N GLY A 136 16.85 -7.45 0.91
CA GLY A 136 16.44 -6.46 -0.07
C GLY A 136 15.08 -5.84 0.23
N VAL A 137 14.87 -4.68 -0.35
CA VAL A 137 13.67 -3.86 -0.15
C VAL A 137 12.49 -4.36 -1.01
N GLY A 138 12.77 -5.25 -1.97
CA GLY A 138 11.80 -5.72 -2.94
C GLY A 138 11.56 -4.72 -4.08
N PHE A 139 10.31 -4.61 -4.55
CA PHE A 139 9.95 -3.75 -5.68
C PHE A 139 9.84 -2.27 -5.25
N VAL A 140 10.50 -1.38 -6.00
CA VAL A 140 10.50 0.07 -5.78
C VAL A 140 10.04 0.78 -7.05
N SER A 141 9.10 1.69 -6.91
CA SER A 141 8.57 2.54 -7.97
C SER A 141 9.63 3.48 -8.55
N ILE A 142 9.40 4.04 -9.74
CA ILE A 142 10.30 5.04 -10.36
C ILE A 142 10.28 6.35 -9.59
N THR A 143 9.09 6.84 -9.21
CA THR A 143 8.94 8.01 -8.34
C THR A 143 8.07 7.65 -7.14
N SER A 144 8.18 8.41 -6.05
CA SER A 144 7.35 8.25 -4.86
C SER A 144 7.26 9.56 -4.09
N GLU A 145 6.06 9.93 -3.65
CA GLU A 145 5.84 11.13 -2.82
C GLU A 145 6.51 11.00 -1.45
N SER A 146 6.62 9.78 -0.94
CA SER A 146 7.25 9.46 0.34
C SER A 146 8.74 9.10 0.24
N ALA A 147 9.37 9.27 -0.91
CA ALA A 147 10.77 8.92 -1.13
C ALA A 147 11.73 9.49 -0.07
N ALA A 148 11.52 10.74 0.31
CA ALA A 148 12.39 11.44 1.29
C ALA A 148 12.24 10.90 2.73
N SER A 149 11.07 10.34 3.09
CA SER A 149 10.78 9.81 4.43
C SER A 149 11.04 8.31 4.56
N ARG A 150 11.21 7.60 3.44
CA ARG A 150 11.42 6.15 3.42
C ARG A 150 12.81 5.77 3.91
N GLY A 151 12.87 4.92 4.95
CA GLY A 151 14.13 4.46 5.55
C GLY A 151 14.71 3.18 4.95
N SER A 152 13.89 2.38 4.28
CA SER A 152 14.26 1.07 3.73
C SER A 152 15.06 1.15 2.43
N VAL A 153 15.02 2.26 1.72
CA VAL A 153 15.81 2.56 0.53
C VAL A 153 15.97 4.08 0.39
N LEU A 154 17.16 4.55 0.04
CA LEU A 154 17.35 5.93 -0.40
C LEU A 154 16.86 6.03 -1.83
N HIS A 155 15.96 6.98 -2.12
CA HIS A 155 15.30 7.08 -3.41
C HIS A 155 15.28 8.53 -3.90
N GLN A 156 15.87 8.78 -5.05
CA GLN A 156 15.91 10.07 -5.72
C GLN A 156 15.61 9.88 -7.22
N PHE A 157 15.02 10.87 -7.83
CA PHE A 157 14.65 10.84 -9.26
C PHE A 157 14.60 12.25 -9.83
N SER A 158 14.73 12.36 -11.16
CA SER A 158 14.55 13.62 -11.88
C SER A 158 13.07 14.02 -11.91
N GLU A 159 12.80 15.31 -12.03
CA GLU A 159 11.42 15.86 -12.01
C GLU A 159 10.60 15.56 -13.28
N ASN A 160 11.26 15.14 -14.38
CA ASN A 160 10.66 15.11 -15.72
C ASN A 160 10.02 13.74 -16.09
N TRP A 161 9.75 12.89 -15.13
CA TRP A 161 8.97 11.69 -15.35
C TRP A 161 7.50 12.02 -15.59
N LYS A 162 6.94 11.54 -16.71
CA LYS A 162 5.49 11.55 -16.91
C LYS A 162 4.92 10.31 -16.24
N MET A 163 4.10 10.52 -15.22
CA MET A 163 3.46 9.45 -14.43
C MET A 163 1.95 9.43 -14.66
N GLN A 164 1.39 8.24 -14.74
CA GLN A 164 -0.05 7.99 -14.61
C GLN A 164 -0.28 7.02 -13.45
N SER A 165 -1.25 7.34 -12.60
CA SER A 165 -1.66 6.52 -11.46
C SER A 165 -3.10 6.05 -11.62
N TYR A 166 -3.39 4.83 -11.19
CA TYR A 166 -4.74 4.27 -11.16
C TYR A 166 -5.69 5.03 -10.22
N LEU A 167 -5.17 5.87 -9.31
CA LEU A 167 -5.99 6.70 -8.43
C LEU A 167 -6.78 7.75 -9.18
N ASN A 168 -6.18 8.38 -10.19
CA ASN A 168 -6.75 9.54 -10.86
C ASN A 168 -6.87 9.44 -12.38
N VAL A 169 -6.32 8.37 -12.99
CA VAL A 169 -6.42 8.16 -14.44
C VAL A 169 -7.34 6.99 -14.74
N LYS A 170 -8.47 7.24 -15.41
CA LYS A 170 -9.45 6.20 -15.79
C LYS A 170 -8.95 5.38 -16.97
N ASN A 171 -8.39 6.03 -18.00
CA ASN A 171 -7.90 5.40 -19.23
C ASN A 171 -6.40 5.72 -19.40
N PRO A 172 -5.49 4.86 -18.92
CA PRO A 172 -4.06 5.10 -19.05
C PRO A 172 -3.57 4.87 -20.48
N ILE A 173 -2.49 5.54 -20.85
CA ILE A 173 -1.81 5.36 -22.17
C ILE A 173 -1.31 3.91 -22.32
N ARG A 174 -0.88 3.30 -21.24
CA ARG A 174 -0.49 1.89 -21.12
C ARG A 174 -1.02 1.32 -19.81
N PRO A 175 -1.27 0.02 -19.68
CA PRO A 175 -1.73 -0.60 -18.45
C PRO A 175 -0.82 -0.25 -17.26
N PHE A 176 -1.39 -0.09 -16.09
CA PHE A 176 -0.65 0.16 -14.86
C PHE A 176 0.17 -1.07 -14.45
N GLY A 177 1.40 -0.83 -13.97
CA GLY A 177 2.21 -1.87 -13.33
C GLY A 177 1.64 -2.32 -11.99
N VAL A 178 2.27 -3.32 -11.40
CA VAL A 178 1.85 -3.92 -10.11
C VAL A 178 1.76 -2.90 -8.97
N ASN A 179 2.49 -1.80 -9.06
CA ASN A 179 2.46 -0.68 -8.11
C ASN A 179 1.36 0.36 -8.40
N GLY A 180 0.45 0.10 -9.35
CA GLY A 180 -0.63 1.03 -9.71
C GLY A 180 -0.18 2.24 -10.54
N HIS A 181 1.04 2.23 -11.06
CA HIS A 181 1.62 3.32 -11.85
C HIS A 181 2.16 2.83 -13.19
N VAL A 182 2.25 3.77 -14.12
CA VAL A 182 3.09 3.66 -15.33
C VAL A 182 3.84 4.96 -15.54
N PHE A 183 5.12 4.86 -15.87
CA PHE A 183 6.04 5.99 -16.02
C PHE A 183 6.60 6.03 -17.43
N PHE A 184 6.85 7.26 -17.94
CA PHE A 184 7.44 7.49 -19.25
C PHE A 184 8.55 8.54 -19.16
N ALA A 185 9.68 8.24 -19.77
CA ALA A 185 10.82 9.15 -19.91
C ALA A 185 10.66 9.99 -21.19
N ASN A 186 9.62 10.85 -21.25
CA ASN A 186 9.20 11.49 -22.50
C ASN A 186 9.89 12.82 -22.83
N ASP A 187 10.85 13.28 -22.05
CA ASP A 187 11.57 14.52 -22.32
C ASP A 187 12.94 14.22 -22.93
N THR A 188 13.10 14.54 -24.24
CA THR A 188 14.36 14.32 -24.97
C THR A 188 15.45 15.33 -24.63
N ASN A 189 15.07 16.50 -24.10
CA ASN A 189 15.97 17.62 -23.84
C ASN A 189 16.54 17.63 -22.44
N LYS A 190 16.10 16.71 -21.56
CA LYS A 190 16.49 16.67 -20.16
C LYS A 190 17.00 15.30 -19.77
N ASP A 191 17.91 15.30 -18.81
CA ASP A 191 18.36 14.05 -18.21
C ASP A 191 17.27 13.44 -17.33
N ILE A 192 16.77 12.28 -17.75
CA ILE A 192 15.77 11.50 -17.01
C ILE A 192 16.48 10.34 -16.32
N TRP A 193 16.42 10.33 -15.01
CA TRP A 193 17.12 9.34 -14.21
C TRP A 193 16.37 8.98 -12.94
N VAL A 194 16.73 7.83 -12.38
CA VAL A 194 16.37 7.39 -11.03
C VAL A 194 17.63 6.93 -10.31
N LYS A 195 17.69 7.19 -9.00
CA LYS A 195 18.81 6.79 -8.14
C LYS A 195 18.30 6.12 -6.89
N PHE A 196 18.87 4.96 -6.60
CA PHE A 196 18.60 4.20 -5.39
C PHE A 196 19.88 4.07 -4.57
N GLY A 197 19.73 4.00 -3.25
CA GLY A 197 20.80 3.65 -2.31
C GLY A 197 20.30 2.67 -1.28
N ALA A 198 21.18 1.86 -0.74
CA ALA A 198 20.87 0.92 0.32
C ALA A 198 20.18 1.60 1.51
N GLY A 199 19.24 0.91 2.13
CA GLY A 199 18.56 1.35 3.34
C GLY A 199 19.44 1.25 4.59
N ARG A 200 18.90 1.70 5.72
CA ARG A 200 19.62 1.71 7.00
C ARG A 200 19.52 0.40 7.77
N ALA A 201 18.45 -0.36 7.58
CA ALA A 201 18.24 -1.63 8.28
C ALA A 201 19.11 -2.75 7.69
N ARG A 202 19.50 -3.71 8.54
CA ARG A 202 20.38 -4.84 8.15
C ARG A 202 19.88 -5.59 6.90
N ASN A 203 18.59 -5.84 6.83
CA ASN A 203 17.94 -6.57 5.73
C ASN A 203 17.81 -5.77 4.44
N THR A 204 17.99 -4.45 4.46
CA THR A 204 17.96 -3.56 3.30
C THR A 204 19.29 -2.80 3.09
N ALA A 205 20.36 -3.22 3.76
CA ALA A 205 21.68 -2.58 3.70
C ALA A 205 22.44 -2.78 2.38
N SER A 206 21.79 -3.39 1.39
CA SER A 206 22.27 -3.57 0.02
C SER A 206 21.11 -3.50 -0.98
N LEU A 207 21.45 -3.20 -2.23
CA LEU A 207 20.59 -3.34 -3.39
C LEU A 207 20.98 -4.64 -4.09
N ASP A 208 20.19 -5.69 -3.84
CA ASP A 208 20.51 -7.03 -4.32
C ASP A 208 19.84 -7.31 -5.68
N ASN A 209 20.60 -7.86 -6.64
CA ASN A 209 20.18 -8.20 -7.99
C ASN A 209 19.27 -7.16 -8.66
N PRO A 210 19.68 -5.88 -8.76
CA PRO A 210 18.83 -4.81 -9.28
C PRO A 210 18.30 -5.15 -10.66
N THR A 211 16.98 -5.20 -10.78
CA THR A 211 16.27 -5.62 -11.99
C THR A 211 15.22 -4.56 -12.37
N LEU A 212 15.34 -4.00 -13.58
CA LEU A 212 14.37 -3.07 -14.16
C LEU A 212 13.19 -3.83 -14.75
N PHE A 213 11.97 -3.32 -14.55
CA PHE A 213 10.72 -3.80 -15.15
C PHE A 213 10.12 -2.72 -16.05
N TYR A 214 9.84 -3.08 -17.33
CA TYR A 214 9.29 -2.19 -18.34
C TYR A 214 8.38 -2.94 -19.31
N GLY A 215 7.49 -2.22 -19.99
CA GLY A 215 6.49 -2.81 -20.87
C GLY A 215 6.86 -2.76 -22.36
N SER A 216 5.90 -3.18 -23.20
CA SER A 216 6.06 -3.17 -24.66
C SER A 216 5.99 -1.76 -25.25
N SER A 217 6.79 -1.53 -26.29
CA SER A 217 6.82 -0.28 -27.05
C SER A 217 7.32 -0.53 -28.48
N ALA A 218 6.88 0.30 -29.41
CA ALA A 218 7.45 0.34 -30.74
C ALA A 218 8.81 1.08 -30.83
N ASN A 219 9.26 1.68 -29.73
CA ASN A 219 10.55 2.35 -29.65
C ASN A 219 11.69 1.33 -29.60
N THR A 220 12.53 1.32 -30.60
CA THR A 220 13.70 0.43 -30.73
C THR A 220 15.03 1.10 -30.40
N SER A 221 15.04 2.43 -30.17
CA SER A 221 16.25 3.22 -29.92
C SER A 221 16.49 3.50 -28.43
N GLY A 222 15.52 3.17 -27.58
CA GLY A 222 15.59 3.41 -26.14
C GLY A 222 16.65 2.55 -25.46
N TYR A 223 17.41 3.15 -24.55
CA TYR A 223 18.37 2.43 -23.73
C TYR A 223 18.50 3.04 -22.33
N ILE A 224 19.02 2.26 -21.41
CA ILE A 224 19.45 2.73 -20.09
C ILE A 224 20.98 2.79 -20.01
N SER A 225 21.49 3.78 -19.27
CA SER A 225 22.90 3.96 -19.00
C SER A 225 23.13 4.05 -17.48
N TYR A 226 24.05 3.27 -16.96
CA TYR A 226 24.40 3.28 -15.53
C TYR A 226 25.86 2.93 -15.31
N GLN A 227 26.38 3.27 -14.13
CA GLN A 227 27.75 2.94 -13.76
C GLN A 227 27.82 1.65 -12.96
N LEU A 228 28.73 0.78 -13.33
CA LEU A 228 29.10 -0.41 -12.58
C LEU A 228 30.63 -0.35 -12.34
N GLU A 229 31.03 -0.10 -11.10
CA GLU A 229 32.41 0.17 -10.73
C GLU A 229 32.96 1.42 -11.47
N LYS A 230 33.90 1.25 -12.40
CA LYS A 230 34.46 2.34 -13.21
C LYS A 230 33.86 2.42 -14.60
N ASP A 231 33.07 1.41 -15.02
CA ASP A 231 32.56 1.30 -16.38
C ASP A 231 31.15 1.86 -16.51
N THR A 232 30.90 2.53 -17.62
CA THR A 232 29.56 2.95 -18.05
C THR A 232 28.96 1.85 -18.88
N ILE A 233 27.87 1.25 -18.37
CA ILE A 233 27.14 0.18 -19.04
C ILE A 233 25.90 0.76 -19.72
N ASN A 234 25.72 0.43 -20.98
CA ASN A 234 24.51 0.76 -21.75
C ASN A 234 23.77 -0.53 -22.09
N LYS A 235 22.46 -0.57 -21.83
CA LYS A 235 21.58 -1.71 -22.18
C LYS A 235 20.36 -1.20 -22.95
N SER A 236 20.10 -1.76 -24.13
CA SER A 236 18.93 -1.45 -24.92
C SER A 236 17.64 -1.89 -24.24
N LEU A 237 16.60 -1.09 -24.35
CA LEU A 237 15.24 -1.41 -23.90
C LEU A 237 14.51 -2.16 -25.01
N THR A 238 14.78 -3.46 -25.16
CA THR A 238 14.11 -4.33 -26.13
C THR A 238 12.68 -4.62 -25.64
N ALA A 239 11.74 -3.77 -26.04
CA ALA A 239 10.37 -3.70 -25.48
C ALA A 239 9.37 -4.59 -26.26
N ASN A 240 9.73 -5.85 -26.57
CA ASN A 240 8.96 -6.75 -27.43
C ASN A 240 7.84 -7.52 -26.72
N ASN A 241 7.93 -7.69 -25.42
CA ASN A 241 6.94 -8.42 -24.62
C ASN A 241 6.07 -7.47 -23.80
N LEU A 242 4.88 -7.95 -23.39
CA LEU A 242 3.98 -7.21 -22.51
C LEU A 242 4.69 -6.74 -21.23
N LEU A 243 5.58 -7.58 -20.69
CA LEU A 243 6.48 -7.25 -19.59
C LEU A 243 7.90 -7.74 -19.92
N ASN A 244 8.87 -6.85 -19.82
CA ASN A 244 10.28 -7.11 -20.04
C ASN A 244 11.06 -6.83 -18.76
N THR A 245 12.21 -7.48 -18.58
CA THR A 245 13.11 -7.27 -17.44
C THR A 245 14.56 -7.17 -17.89
N ILE A 246 15.34 -6.31 -17.22
CA ILE A 246 16.79 -6.23 -17.39
C ILE A 246 17.43 -6.36 -16.01
N VAL A 247 18.25 -7.38 -15.81
CA VAL A 247 19.13 -7.49 -14.64
C VAL A 247 20.33 -6.57 -14.88
N LEU A 248 20.56 -5.62 -13.99
CA LEU A 248 21.65 -4.64 -14.12
C LEU A 248 22.95 -5.21 -13.56
N LYS A 249 22.86 -5.95 -12.46
CA LYS A 249 23.98 -6.63 -11.81
C LYS A 249 23.48 -7.91 -11.14
N ASN A 250 24.24 -8.98 -11.24
CA ASN A 250 24.09 -10.14 -10.36
C ASN A 250 24.90 -9.91 -9.08
N GLY A 251 24.25 -10.05 -7.93
CA GLY A 251 24.82 -9.74 -6.62
C GLY A 251 24.44 -8.36 -6.10
N ASN A 252 25.12 -7.89 -5.09
CA ASN A 252 24.74 -6.69 -4.35
C ASN A 252 25.54 -5.44 -4.77
N MET A 253 24.96 -4.29 -4.47
CA MET A 253 25.62 -2.97 -4.57
C MET A 253 25.04 -2.01 -3.53
N LYS A 254 25.73 -0.88 -3.29
CA LYS A 254 25.29 0.11 -2.29
C LYS A 254 24.46 1.23 -2.89
N ALA A 255 24.69 1.56 -4.14
CA ALA A 255 23.99 2.62 -4.84
C ALA A 255 23.89 2.31 -6.33
N LEU A 256 22.82 2.77 -6.96
CA LEU A 256 22.55 2.62 -8.37
C LEU A 256 21.90 3.91 -8.89
N LYS A 257 22.49 4.52 -9.92
CA LYS A 257 21.85 5.58 -10.71
C LYS A 257 21.66 5.09 -12.14
N VAL A 258 20.44 5.15 -12.64
CA VAL A 258 20.09 4.73 -13.99
C VAL A 258 19.54 5.93 -14.75
N ASN A 259 20.17 6.24 -15.88
CA ASN A 259 19.73 7.26 -16.83
C ASN A 259 18.96 6.58 -17.97
N PHE A 260 17.86 7.17 -18.38
CA PHE A 260 17.03 6.71 -19.50
C PHE A 260 17.28 7.62 -20.69
N LYS A 261 17.72 7.04 -21.80
CA LYS A 261 18.10 7.75 -23.03
C LYS A 261 17.24 7.25 -24.19
N ASN A 262 16.72 8.16 -24.99
CA ASN A 262 15.84 7.87 -26.13
C ASN A 262 14.67 6.93 -25.78
N ALA A 263 14.23 6.91 -24.52
CA ALA A 263 13.25 5.95 -23.99
C ALA A 263 11.80 6.45 -24.04
N GLN A 264 11.51 7.41 -24.97
CA GLN A 264 10.15 7.92 -25.16
C GLN A 264 9.19 6.76 -25.47
N SER A 265 7.99 6.85 -24.93
CA SER A 265 6.92 5.86 -25.13
C SER A 265 7.20 4.45 -24.59
N VAL A 266 8.35 4.20 -23.98
CA VAL A 266 8.60 2.95 -23.26
C VAL A 266 7.95 3.05 -21.89
N PRO A 267 6.94 2.21 -21.58
CA PRO A 267 6.35 2.19 -20.24
C PRO A 267 7.34 1.57 -19.25
N VAL A 268 7.65 2.29 -18.18
CA VAL A 268 8.53 1.83 -17.10
C VAL A 268 7.70 1.63 -15.85
N TYR A 269 7.93 0.54 -15.10
CA TYR A 269 7.14 0.22 -13.92
C TYR A 269 7.91 0.37 -12.61
N GLY A 270 9.18 0.00 -12.57
CA GLY A 270 10.00 0.09 -11.36
C GLY A 270 11.21 -0.83 -11.39
N PHE A 271 11.85 -0.93 -10.24
CA PHE A 271 13.00 -1.79 -10.02
C PHE A 271 12.72 -2.77 -8.89
N ASN A 272 13.24 -3.97 -9.01
CA ASN A 272 13.23 -4.96 -7.95
C ASN A 272 14.64 -5.13 -7.37
N PHE A 273 14.71 -5.26 -6.04
CA PHE A 273 15.94 -5.49 -5.28
C PHE A 273 15.71 -6.63 -4.29
N ASP A 274 16.04 -7.84 -4.69
CA ASP A 274 15.96 -9.03 -3.84
C ASP A 274 17.13 -9.98 -4.06
N ASP A 275 17.54 -10.72 -3.02
CA ASP A 275 18.65 -11.68 -3.10
C ASP A 275 18.24 -13.03 -3.68
N GLY A 276 16.99 -13.19 -4.09
CA GLY A 276 16.46 -14.38 -4.78
C GLY A 276 16.09 -15.55 -3.88
N LYS A 277 16.18 -15.44 -2.55
CA LYS A 277 15.87 -16.50 -1.58
C LYS A 277 15.16 -15.93 -0.34
N GLY A 278 14.56 -16.83 0.47
CA GLY A 278 13.86 -16.42 1.69
C GLY A 278 12.58 -15.66 1.40
N VAL A 279 12.19 -14.71 2.26
CA VAL A 279 10.93 -13.96 2.13
C VAL A 279 11.19 -12.53 1.67
N HIS A 280 10.38 -12.08 0.71
CA HIS A 280 10.37 -10.69 0.24
C HIS A 280 8.99 -10.07 0.40
N VAL A 281 8.93 -8.81 0.85
CA VAL A 281 7.69 -8.07 1.03
C VAL A 281 7.79 -6.76 0.25
N ASP A 282 6.97 -6.64 -0.80
CA ASP A 282 6.88 -5.44 -1.61
C ASP A 282 5.81 -4.50 -1.07
N ASN A 283 6.11 -3.22 -0.99
CA ASN A 283 5.15 -2.21 -0.56
C ASN A 283 4.59 -1.43 -1.76
N PHE A 284 3.29 -1.57 -2.00
CA PHE A 284 2.53 -0.90 -3.06
C PHE A 284 1.53 0.11 -2.50
N SER A 285 1.78 0.62 -1.32
CA SER A 285 0.90 1.59 -0.66
C SER A 285 0.96 2.96 -1.32
N GLN A 286 -0.19 3.64 -1.37
CA GLN A 286 -0.33 4.99 -1.91
C GLN A 286 -1.29 5.80 -1.06
N ARG A 287 -0.94 7.02 -0.72
CA ARG A 287 -1.80 7.95 0.03
C ARG A 287 -3.12 8.20 -0.69
N GLY A 288 -4.19 8.32 0.07
CA GLY A 288 -5.52 8.60 -0.49
C GLY A 288 -6.23 7.38 -1.10
N ASN A 289 -5.60 6.21 -1.14
CA ASN A 289 -6.12 5.01 -1.79
C ASN A 289 -7.15 4.28 -0.91
N SER A 290 -8.26 3.88 -1.54
CA SER A 290 -9.31 3.06 -0.91
C SER A 290 -9.16 1.55 -1.15
N GLY A 291 -8.27 1.15 -2.06
CA GLY A 291 -8.15 -0.21 -2.59
C GLY A 291 -8.99 -0.46 -3.84
N ILE A 292 -10.06 0.30 -4.07
CA ILE A 292 -10.94 0.13 -5.24
C ILE A 292 -10.20 0.28 -6.58
N PRO A 293 -9.23 1.21 -6.74
CA PRO A 293 -8.49 1.40 -8.00
C PRO A 293 -7.70 0.18 -8.48
N ILE A 294 -7.40 -0.79 -7.61
CA ILE A 294 -6.76 -2.07 -7.99
C ILE A 294 -7.63 -2.82 -9.03
N SER A 295 -8.95 -2.61 -9.03
CA SER A 295 -9.85 -3.19 -10.03
C SER A 295 -9.53 -2.77 -11.47
N LYS A 296 -8.71 -1.74 -11.68
CA LYS A 296 -8.21 -1.29 -13.01
C LYS A 296 -6.99 -2.09 -13.50
N PHE A 297 -6.45 -3.00 -12.72
CA PHE A 297 -5.34 -3.81 -13.18
C PHE A 297 -5.72 -4.64 -14.41
N ASP A 298 -4.83 -4.63 -15.39
CA ASP A 298 -4.92 -5.51 -16.54
C ASP A 298 -4.48 -6.93 -16.15
N PRO A 299 -5.35 -7.95 -16.23
CA PRO A 299 -5.02 -9.29 -15.77
C PRO A 299 -3.84 -9.91 -16.51
N ALA A 300 -3.71 -9.66 -17.82
CA ALA A 300 -2.62 -10.22 -18.61
C ALA A 300 -1.26 -9.66 -18.19
N LEU A 301 -1.18 -8.34 -17.92
CA LEU A 301 0.03 -7.72 -17.40
C LEU A 301 0.33 -8.21 -15.97
N MET A 302 -0.69 -8.34 -15.11
CA MET A 302 -0.49 -8.85 -13.74
C MET A 302 -0.02 -10.30 -13.75
N GLN A 303 -0.54 -11.15 -14.64
CA GLN A 303 -0.04 -12.52 -14.83
C GLN A 303 1.42 -12.53 -15.32
N ALA A 304 1.81 -11.56 -16.16
CA ALA A 304 3.21 -11.42 -16.56
C ALA A 304 4.11 -11.03 -15.38
N PHE A 305 3.65 -10.13 -14.49
CA PHE A 305 4.32 -9.83 -13.21
C PHE A 305 4.36 -11.07 -12.30
N GLN A 306 3.25 -11.81 -12.18
CA GLN A 306 3.17 -13.02 -11.37
C GLN A 306 4.21 -14.07 -11.83
N LYS A 307 4.37 -14.28 -13.12
CA LYS A 307 5.41 -15.19 -13.66
C LYS A 307 6.84 -14.76 -13.30
N LYS A 308 7.10 -13.48 -13.11
CA LYS A 308 8.44 -12.93 -12.79
C LYS A 308 8.70 -12.80 -11.29
N LEU A 309 7.71 -12.34 -10.53
CA LEU A 309 7.85 -12.02 -9.11
C LEU A 309 7.34 -13.13 -8.20
N ASN A 310 6.36 -13.93 -8.65
CA ASN A 310 5.79 -15.09 -7.96
C ASN A 310 5.27 -14.77 -6.55
N TYR A 311 4.25 -13.91 -6.49
CA TYR A 311 3.57 -13.60 -5.22
C TYR A 311 2.80 -14.80 -4.69
N ASN A 312 2.98 -15.09 -3.40
CA ASN A 312 2.32 -16.17 -2.68
C ASN A 312 1.23 -15.64 -1.75
N LEU A 313 1.37 -14.38 -1.30
CA LEU A 313 0.37 -13.68 -0.48
C LEU A 313 0.19 -12.25 -1.00
N ILE A 314 -1.05 -11.80 -1.05
CA ILE A 314 -1.44 -10.41 -1.29
C ILE A 314 -2.15 -9.90 -0.04
N VAL A 315 -1.63 -8.84 0.57
CA VAL A 315 -2.23 -8.17 1.72
C VAL A 315 -2.92 -6.90 1.24
N LEU A 316 -4.19 -6.71 1.62
CA LEU A 316 -4.97 -5.49 1.38
C LEU A 316 -5.24 -4.80 2.72
N HIS A 317 -4.56 -3.70 3.00
CA HIS A 317 -4.66 -2.93 4.24
C HIS A 317 -5.19 -1.53 3.96
N TYR A 318 -6.50 -1.40 3.99
CA TYR A 318 -7.21 -0.18 3.63
C TYR A 318 -8.28 0.16 4.68
N GLY A 319 -8.80 1.39 4.60
CA GLY A 319 -9.94 1.81 5.40
C GLY A 319 -9.91 3.28 5.80
N THR A 320 -8.74 3.82 6.13
CA THR A 320 -8.58 5.18 6.65
C THR A 320 -9.25 6.24 5.76
N ASN A 321 -9.10 6.12 4.44
CA ASN A 321 -9.70 7.06 3.49
C ASN A 321 -11.21 6.84 3.32
N VAL A 322 -11.71 5.64 3.56
CA VAL A 322 -13.12 5.28 3.41
C VAL A 322 -13.95 5.81 4.57
N LEU A 323 -13.40 5.86 5.78
CA LEU A 323 -14.05 6.41 6.97
C LEU A 323 -14.55 7.85 6.79
N ASN A 324 -13.87 8.64 5.96
CA ASN A 324 -14.20 10.04 5.73
C ASN A 324 -15.52 10.27 4.96
N TYR A 325 -16.12 9.23 4.40
CA TYR A 325 -17.40 9.31 3.67
C TYR A 325 -18.64 9.24 4.55
N GLY A 326 -18.48 9.29 5.88
CA GLY A 326 -19.52 9.62 6.85
C GLY A 326 -20.74 8.70 6.90
N THR A 327 -20.71 7.57 6.21
CA THR A 327 -21.80 6.60 6.16
C THR A 327 -21.63 5.53 7.25
N LYS A 328 -22.73 4.96 7.73
CA LYS A 328 -22.73 3.77 8.56
C LYS A 328 -22.99 2.49 7.77
N ASP A 329 -23.37 2.62 6.49
CA ASP A 329 -23.53 1.50 5.57
C ASP A 329 -22.37 1.48 4.56
N TYR A 330 -21.54 0.45 4.64
CA TYR A 330 -20.41 0.22 3.77
C TYR A 330 -20.61 -0.96 2.81
N ASN A 331 -21.86 -1.39 2.55
CA ASN A 331 -22.17 -2.46 1.59
C ASN A 331 -21.69 -2.11 0.18
N TRP A 332 -21.75 -0.83 -0.21
CA TRP A 332 -21.22 -0.34 -1.48
C TRP A 332 -19.70 -0.57 -1.58
N TYR A 333 -18.96 -0.31 -0.48
CA TYR A 333 -17.53 -0.54 -0.41
C TYR A 333 -17.20 -2.03 -0.47
N ALA A 334 -17.92 -2.86 0.29
CA ALA A 334 -17.77 -4.31 0.26
C ALA A 334 -17.99 -4.88 -1.14
N ARG A 335 -19.03 -4.41 -1.89
CA ARG A 335 -19.26 -4.81 -3.29
C ARG A 335 -18.08 -4.40 -4.19
N SER A 336 -17.56 -3.20 -4.04
CA SER A 336 -16.42 -2.71 -4.83
C SER A 336 -15.16 -3.50 -4.53
N MET A 337 -14.87 -3.77 -3.27
CA MET A 337 -13.71 -4.55 -2.86
C MET A 337 -13.81 -6.03 -3.25
N THR A 338 -15.03 -6.60 -3.29
CA THR A 338 -15.24 -7.95 -3.87
C THR A 338 -14.77 -8.01 -5.33
N LYS A 339 -15.09 -7.00 -6.14
CA LYS A 339 -14.59 -6.90 -7.52
C LYS A 339 -13.07 -6.76 -7.58
N THR A 340 -12.50 -5.98 -6.66
CA THR A 340 -11.06 -5.80 -6.52
C THR A 340 -10.34 -7.12 -6.21
N VAL A 341 -10.84 -7.88 -5.24
CA VAL A 341 -10.27 -9.20 -4.88
C VAL A 341 -10.35 -10.17 -6.05
N ASN A 342 -11.48 -10.22 -6.75
CA ASN A 342 -11.63 -11.07 -7.94
C ASN A 342 -10.63 -10.68 -9.04
N ARG A 343 -10.43 -9.40 -9.28
CA ARG A 343 -9.42 -8.90 -10.23
C ARG A 343 -7.99 -9.31 -9.86
N LEU A 344 -7.67 -9.29 -8.56
CA LEU A 344 -6.37 -9.77 -8.08
C LEU A 344 -6.22 -11.29 -8.29
N ARG A 345 -7.26 -12.09 -8.09
CA ARG A 345 -7.21 -13.53 -8.37
C ARG A 345 -6.98 -13.84 -9.84
N GLU A 346 -7.60 -13.07 -10.75
CA GLU A 346 -7.35 -13.18 -12.18
C GLU A 346 -5.89 -12.85 -12.54
N GLY A 347 -5.33 -11.81 -11.92
CA GLY A 347 -3.97 -11.33 -12.21
C GLY A 347 -2.87 -12.12 -11.51
N PHE A 348 -3.14 -12.69 -10.35
CA PHE A 348 -2.15 -13.38 -9.51
C PHE A 348 -2.62 -14.79 -9.14
N PRO A 349 -2.76 -15.70 -10.12
CA PRO A 349 -3.23 -17.05 -9.85
C PRO A 349 -2.31 -17.74 -8.85
N GLY A 350 -2.92 -18.43 -7.87
CA GLY A 350 -2.21 -19.19 -6.83
C GLY A 350 -1.76 -18.33 -5.62
N ALA A 351 -1.96 -17.01 -5.65
CA ALA A 351 -1.69 -16.18 -4.48
C ALA A 351 -2.86 -16.21 -3.50
N SER A 352 -2.58 -16.43 -2.22
CA SER A 352 -3.54 -16.23 -1.12
C SER A 352 -3.80 -14.73 -0.92
N ILE A 353 -4.98 -14.37 -0.41
CA ILE A 353 -5.35 -12.98 -0.13
C ILE A 353 -5.69 -12.81 1.34
N LEU A 354 -5.12 -11.79 1.97
CA LEU A 354 -5.35 -11.40 3.35
C LEU A 354 -5.89 -9.95 3.39
N ILE A 355 -6.99 -9.77 4.07
CA ILE A 355 -7.59 -8.46 4.33
C ILE A 355 -7.19 -8.03 5.74
N VAL A 356 -6.58 -6.86 5.88
CA VAL A 356 -6.35 -6.20 7.17
C VAL A 356 -7.37 -5.07 7.29
N SER A 357 -8.16 -5.09 8.37
CA SER A 357 -9.21 -4.09 8.57
C SER A 357 -8.64 -2.70 8.82
N THR A 358 -9.53 -1.69 8.76
CA THR A 358 -9.19 -0.35 9.27
C THR A 358 -8.68 -0.43 10.70
N ALA A 359 -7.73 0.45 11.02
CA ALA A 359 -7.34 0.73 12.40
C ALA A 359 -8.45 1.47 13.14
N ASP A 360 -8.36 1.57 14.48
CA ASP A 360 -9.13 2.57 15.20
C ASP A 360 -8.73 3.98 14.74
N LYS A 361 -9.69 4.87 14.74
CA LYS A 361 -9.54 6.30 14.49
C LYS A 361 -10.41 7.04 15.49
N ALA A 362 -9.92 8.14 16.05
CA ALA A 362 -10.76 8.94 16.92
C ALA A 362 -11.17 10.25 16.26
N SER A 363 -12.42 10.64 16.50
CA SER A 363 -13.02 11.90 16.08
C SER A 363 -13.51 12.69 17.30
N LYS A 364 -13.60 14.00 17.14
CA LYS A 364 -14.06 14.88 18.22
C LYS A 364 -15.58 14.90 18.29
N TYR A 365 -16.12 14.47 19.43
CA TYR A 365 -17.54 14.56 19.77
C TYR A 365 -17.71 15.55 20.93
N LYS A 366 -18.29 16.71 20.63
CA LYS A 366 -18.36 17.85 21.54
C LYS A 366 -16.97 18.28 22.02
N THR A 367 -16.59 17.93 23.24
CA THR A 367 -15.29 18.26 23.87
C THR A 367 -14.34 17.07 23.98
N GLU A 368 -14.79 15.85 23.69
CA GLU A 368 -14.04 14.62 23.91
C GLU A 368 -13.64 13.96 22.59
N MET A 369 -12.47 13.33 22.59
CA MET A 369 -12.04 12.42 21.52
C MET A 369 -12.55 11.02 21.82
N LYS A 370 -13.21 10.39 20.85
CA LYS A 370 -13.75 9.01 20.94
C LYS A 370 -13.54 8.29 19.62
N THR A 371 -13.55 6.96 19.66
CA THR A 371 -13.55 6.15 18.42
C THR A 371 -14.62 6.66 17.47
N ASP A 372 -14.23 6.86 16.21
CA ASP A 372 -15.15 7.31 15.17
C ASP A 372 -16.23 6.25 14.93
N SER A 373 -17.49 6.68 14.94
CA SER A 373 -18.64 5.79 14.83
C SER A 373 -18.69 4.98 13.52
N ALA A 374 -17.89 5.35 12.53
CA ALA A 374 -17.78 4.65 11.25
C ALA A 374 -16.80 3.46 11.29
N VAL A 375 -15.92 3.36 12.29
CA VAL A 375 -14.87 2.33 12.37
C VAL A 375 -15.46 0.92 12.43
N VAL A 376 -16.38 0.66 13.33
CA VAL A 376 -17.00 -0.67 13.50
C VAL A 376 -17.82 -1.08 12.27
N PRO A 377 -18.72 -0.23 11.72
CA PRO A 377 -19.44 -0.54 10.47
C PRO A 377 -18.49 -0.87 9.29
N LEU A 378 -17.41 -0.10 9.12
CA LEU A 378 -16.44 -0.38 8.06
C LEU A 378 -15.69 -1.69 8.30
N THR A 379 -15.25 -1.96 9.54
CA THR A 379 -14.58 -3.24 9.91
C THR A 379 -15.48 -4.44 9.59
N ASN A 380 -16.78 -4.35 9.89
CA ASN A 380 -17.74 -5.39 9.58
C ASN A 380 -17.92 -5.57 8.07
N ALA A 381 -17.98 -4.50 7.29
CA ALA A 381 -18.04 -4.58 5.83
C ALA A 381 -16.76 -5.22 5.25
N GLN A 382 -15.59 -4.93 5.85
CA GLN A 382 -14.31 -5.54 5.46
C GLN A 382 -14.29 -7.04 5.75
N ARG A 383 -14.77 -7.46 6.90
CA ARG A 383 -14.93 -8.88 7.27
C ARG A 383 -15.92 -9.59 6.32
N ASN A 384 -17.03 -8.95 6.00
CA ASN A 384 -18.05 -9.50 5.09
C ASN A 384 -17.48 -9.77 3.69
N TYR A 385 -16.72 -8.85 3.10
CA TYR A 385 -16.15 -9.14 1.80
C TYR A 385 -14.97 -10.12 1.88
N ALA A 386 -14.22 -10.16 2.97
CA ALA A 386 -13.19 -11.16 3.17
C ALA A 386 -13.79 -12.58 3.18
N LEU A 387 -14.87 -12.80 3.97
CA LEU A 387 -15.61 -14.06 3.97
C LEU A 387 -16.16 -14.39 2.56
N LYS A 388 -16.86 -13.45 1.94
CA LYS A 388 -17.49 -13.63 0.63
C LYS A 388 -16.50 -13.96 -0.47
N THR A 389 -15.27 -13.47 -0.35
CA THR A 389 -14.20 -13.72 -1.32
C THR A 389 -13.24 -14.82 -0.88
N GLN A 390 -13.54 -15.58 0.16
CA GLN A 390 -12.68 -16.65 0.66
C GLN A 390 -11.24 -16.14 0.88
N SER A 391 -11.10 -15.08 1.66
CA SER A 391 -9.83 -14.44 1.99
C SER A 391 -9.58 -14.47 3.49
N GLY A 392 -8.32 -14.53 3.91
CA GLY A 392 -7.97 -14.34 5.32
C GLY A 392 -8.36 -12.94 5.80
N PHE A 393 -8.58 -12.79 7.11
CA PHE A 393 -8.97 -11.52 7.72
C PHE A 393 -8.23 -11.28 9.04
N VAL A 394 -7.64 -10.11 9.17
CA VAL A 394 -7.03 -9.60 10.41
C VAL A 394 -7.84 -8.39 10.88
N ASN A 395 -8.43 -8.49 12.06
CA ASN A 395 -9.16 -7.38 12.67
C ASN A 395 -8.20 -6.46 13.44
N LEU A 396 -7.61 -5.50 12.74
CA LEU A 396 -6.65 -4.57 13.33
C LEU A 396 -7.29 -3.68 14.41
N TYR A 397 -8.54 -3.27 14.24
CA TYR A 397 -9.28 -2.53 15.26
C TYR A 397 -9.30 -3.26 16.61
N THR A 398 -9.65 -4.54 16.59
CA THR A 398 -9.66 -5.37 17.82
C THR A 398 -8.25 -5.59 18.37
N LEU A 399 -7.25 -5.82 17.50
CA LEU A 399 -5.87 -6.01 17.92
C LEU A 399 -5.28 -4.77 18.61
N MET A 400 -5.71 -3.58 18.22
CA MET A 400 -5.31 -2.33 18.88
C MET A 400 -5.90 -2.17 20.28
N GLY A 401 -6.98 -2.88 20.61
CA GLY A 401 -7.72 -2.80 21.87
C GLY A 401 -9.17 -2.34 21.72
N GLY A 402 -9.68 -2.18 20.49
CA GLY A 402 -11.07 -1.80 20.22
C GLY A 402 -11.38 -0.34 20.52
N ASP A 403 -12.56 -0.09 21.09
CA ASP A 403 -13.07 1.25 21.38
C ASP A 403 -12.10 2.06 22.27
N GLY A 404 -11.83 3.31 21.87
CA GLY A 404 -10.92 4.23 22.57
C GLY A 404 -9.43 3.91 22.41
N SER A 405 -9.06 2.87 21.67
CA SER A 405 -7.65 2.47 21.53
C SER A 405 -6.78 3.54 20.88
N MET A 406 -7.28 4.25 19.87
CA MET A 406 -6.53 5.34 19.23
C MET A 406 -6.31 6.51 20.19
N VAL A 407 -7.30 6.87 21.01
CA VAL A 407 -7.16 7.90 22.04
C VAL A 407 -6.04 7.51 23.01
N LYS A 408 -6.10 6.28 23.54
CA LYS A 408 -5.06 5.74 24.42
C LYS A 408 -3.67 5.76 23.76
N TRP A 409 -3.56 5.41 22.49
CA TRP A 409 -2.27 5.37 21.78
C TRP A 409 -1.68 6.76 21.51
N VAL A 410 -2.53 7.79 21.42
CA VAL A 410 -2.08 9.20 21.32
C VAL A 410 -1.65 9.75 22.67
N GLU A 411 -2.39 9.44 23.74
CA GLU A 411 -2.25 10.08 25.06
C GLU A 411 -1.27 9.37 26.00
N GLN A 412 -0.96 8.09 25.74
CA GLN A 412 0.00 7.36 26.56
C GLN A 412 1.44 7.87 26.38
N GLU A 413 2.31 7.61 27.40
CA GLU A 413 3.74 7.89 27.33
C GLU A 413 4.55 6.56 27.32
N PRO A 414 5.38 6.35 26.32
CA PRO A 414 5.52 7.12 25.09
C PRO A 414 4.37 6.89 24.10
N ALA A 415 3.96 7.96 23.39
CA ALA A 415 2.88 7.90 22.42
C ALA A 415 3.17 6.92 21.26
N MET A 416 2.14 6.25 20.74
CA MET A 416 2.19 5.34 19.58
C MET A 416 1.50 5.89 18.35
N ALA A 417 0.68 6.94 18.49
CA ALA A 417 0.00 7.59 17.38
C ALA A 417 0.24 9.10 17.41
N ASN A 418 -0.02 9.75 16.28
CA ASN A 418 0.12 11.19 16.12
C ASN A 418 -1.12 11.92 16.69
N LYS A 419 -0.97 13.22 16.96
CA LYS A 419 -2.06 14.07 17.49
C LYS A 419 -3.21 14.33 16.50
N ASP A 420 -3.15 13.74 15.31
CA ASP A 420 -4.26 13.70 14.36
C ASP A 420 -5.27 12.59 14.64
N TYR A 421 -4.98 11.76 15.65
CA TYR A 421 -5.82 10.64 16.11
C TYR A 421 -6.20 9.65 14.99
N THR A 422 -5.32 9.54 14.00
CA THR A 422 -5.50 8.69 12.81
C THR A 422 -4.23 7.92 12.48
N HIS A 423 -3.10 8.60 12.31
CA HIS A 423 -1.86 7.98 11.84
C HIS A 423 -0.94 7.56 12.99
N PHE A 424 -0.33 6.40 12.84
CA PHE A 424 0.69 5.93 13.77
C PHE A 424 1.99 6.72 13.63
N ASN A 425 2.73 6.86 14.72
CA ASN A 425 4.13 7.20 14.65
C ASN A 425 5.00 5.94 14.44
N MET A 426 6.31 6.07 14.41
CA MET A 426 7.24 4.96 14.19
C MET A 426 7.06 3.80 15.19
N ARG A 427 6.78 4.11 16.47
CA ARG A 427 6.56 3.08 17.50
C ARG A 427 5.25 2.32 17.27
N GLY A 428 4.17 3.05 17.01
CA GLY A 428 2.88 2.44 16.72
C GLY A 428 2.93 1.60 15.46
N SER A 429 3.57 2.08 14.39
CA SER A 429 3.77 1.33 13.15
C SER A 429 4.52 0.02 13.38
N LYS A 430 5.59 0.04 14.18
CA LYS A 430 6.33 -1.17 14.54
C LYS A 430 5.48 -2.14 15.37
N LYS A 431 4.67 -1.62 16.31
CA LYS A 431 3.75 -2.46 17.11
C LYS A 431 2.69 -3.10 16.23
N VAL A 432 2.07 -2.33 15.33
CA VAL A 432 1.07 -2.85 14.36
C VAL A 432 1.70 -3.90 13.44
N ALA A 433 2.92 -3.69 12.98
CA ALA A 433 3.65 -4.67 12.17
C ALA A 433 3.82 -6.01 12.91
N GLY A 434 4.20 -5.96 14.20
CA GLY A 434 4.28 -7.16 15.05
C GLY A 434 2.93 -7.85 15.17
N MET A 435 1.86 -7.10 15.47
CA MET A 435 0.51 -7.66 15.59
C MET A 435 0.05 -8.36 14.29
N ILE A 436 0.30 -7.75 13.13
CA ILE A 436 -0.06 -8.35 11.82
C ILE A 436 0.78 -9.60 11.56
N TYR A 437 2.10 -9.53 11.81
CA TYR A 437 2.99 -10.67 11.65
C TYR A 437 2.57 -11.84 12.53
N ASP A 438 2.31 -11.58 13.83
CA ASP A 438 1.90 -12.60 14.79
C ASP A 438 0.56 -13.24 14.40
N GLN A 439 -0.39 -12.44 13.88
CA GLN A 439 -1.67 -12.98 13.40
C GLN A 439 -1.49 -13.87 12.16
N ILE A 440 -0.59 -13.53 11.25
CA ILE A 440 -0.28 -14.36 10.08
C ILE A 440 0.40 -15.67 10.53
N MET A 441 1.29 -15.62 11.51
CA MET A 441 2.08 -16.79 11.93
C MET A 441 1.37 -17.72 12.92
N ASN A 442 0.30 -17.24 13.57
CA ASN A 442 -0.53 -18.02 14.50
C ASN A 442 -1.82 -18.57 13.86
N GLY A 443 -1.88 -18.53 12.55
CA GLY A 443 -3.01 -19.00 11.73
C GLY A 443 -3.05 -20.48 11.45
#